data_b7d0bc5d196e08198f2cb4b6cc75145d
#
_entry.id   b7d0bc5d196e08198f2cb4b6cc75145d
#
_cell.length_a   1.000
_cell.length_b   1.000
_cell.length_c   1.000
_cell.angle_alpha   90.00
_cell.angle_beta   90.00
_cell.angle_gamma   90.00
#
_symmetry.space_group_name_H-M   'P 1'
#
loop_
_entity.id
_entity.type
_entity.pdbx_description
1 polymer ?
#
loop_
_entity_poly.entity_id
_entity_poly.type
_entity_poly.pdbx_seq_one_letter_code
_entity_poly.pdbx_strand_id
1 'polypeptide(L)'
;MLIGYTRMFEDRPYQTEAKDAVYSGVKAGVFKQLVEMATGTGKTIVFAKLYEHLKPLLPGKMLVLAHREELIDQNIEKLRLTNPSLRVDKEKAEHHADPANADIVVASVATLGRKGTKRLESYDWSQFDKIVVDEAHHSTAPSYTNILEAIGVLADDNKRLLLGVTATGRRGDGQPLAKVYKKITYHYPLRKAIEDGWLVELRGYKVSTTASLDGIKIVAGDYDQRELANTVDTPERNQTVLDAWLKYGENRQTIGFTVSIEHAKNLAAMFQQHSVKAEAIWGDDPDRAKKLERHKRGDITVLFNCGVLIEGYDDWRVSCIVLACPTKSPVKFIQTIGRGTRLEDGCGNLNNIIEEPEHPYKRDCLVLDVVDNAKRNTLVTLPTLMGMSAVLDLHGNGIVESIKKLEEAQKEHPNIDFSTLADITELQTHIKAINLFEYHFAPDVEQNSELSWFVSPTGSYVLLLPNKDYLEIEQNLLDKWELHGTIKGKVYHGERDTIEAMFMAADDLIFKAIPEVLKIIRRKEKWHDDPATDEQMELLRKFYKKGIKAGTVVIPPNLTKGQASRKITEAIASKRK
;
A
#
# COMPACT_ATOMS: atom_id res chain seq x y z
N MET A 1 -25.00 -13.33 24.02
CA MET A 1 -24.00 -12.24 24.11
C MET A 1 -22.55 -12.72 24.28
N LEU A 2 -22.26 -13.76 25.06
CA LEU A 2 -20.89 -14.29 25.25
C LEU A 2 -20.27 -15.00 24.00
N ILE A 3 -21.08 -15.61 23.16
CA ILE A 3 -20.61 -16.34 21.94
C ILE A 3 -20.11 -15.36 20.86
N GLY A 4 -20.64 -14.14 20.78
CA GLY A 4 -20.17 -13.11 19.84
C GLY A 4 -18.80 -12.51 20.21
N TYR A 5 -18.51 -12.39 21.50
CA TYR A 5 -17.24 -11.84 21.98
C TYR A 5 -16.03 -12.77 21.72
N THR A 6 -16.22 -14.09 21.83
CA THR A 6 -15.14 -15.07 21.63
C THR A 6 -14.69 -15.12 20.16
N ARG A 7 -15.59 -15.00 19.19
CA ARG A 7 -15.26 -14.93 17.75
C ARG A 7 -14.55 -13.63 17.33
N MET A 8 -14.74 -12.54 18.06
CA MET A 8 -14.17 -11.23 17.72
C MET A 8 -12.64 -11.17 17.89
N PHE A 9 -12.05 -12.14 18.61
CA PHE A 9 -10.61 -12.18 18.94
C PHE A 9 -9.90 -13.46 18.45
N GLU A 10 -10.56 -14.30 17.64
CA GLU A 10 -9.85 -15.35 16.91
C GLU A 10 -8.88 -14.71 15.91
N ASP A 11 -7.67 -15.26 15.84
CA ASP A 11 -6.69 -14.79 14.87
C ASP A 11 -7.17 -15.13 13.45
N ARG A 12 -7.11 -14.13 12.59
CA ARG A 12 -7.21 -14.35 11.15
C ARG A 12 -5.90 -15.01 10.67
N PRO A 13 -5.93 -15.87 9.63
CA PRO A 13 -4.74 -16.61 9.18
C PRO A 13 -3.49 -15.74 9.04
N TYR A 14 -3.60 -14.62 8.33
CA TYR A 14 -2.50 -13.68 8.11
C TYR A 14 -1.99 -13.00 9.40
N GLN A 15 -2.83 -12.88 10.44
CA GLN A 15 -2.39 -12.35 11.76
C GLN A 15 -1.53 -13.39 12.49
N THR A 16 -1.87 -14.66 12.37
CA THR A 16 -1.03 -15.76 12.87
C THR A 16 0.31 -15.80 12.13
N GLU A 17 0.28 -15.75 10.80
CA GLU A 17 1.49 -15.69 9.98
C GLU A 17 2.40 -14.51 10.37
N ALA A 18 1.83 -13.31 10.58
CA ALA A 18 2.58 -12.13 11.01
C ALA A 18 3.27 -12.34 12.36
N LYS A 19 2.56 -12.93 13.34
CA LYS A 19 3.13 -13.22 14.67
C LYS A 19 4.25 -14.26 14.59
N ASP A 20 4.04 -15.33 13.83
CA ASP A 20 5.02 -16.41 13.65
C ASP A 20 6.26 -15.92 12.89
N ALA A 21 6.08 -15.02 11.93
CA ALA A 21 7.19 -14.37 11.23
C ALA A 21 8.04 -13.51 12.18
N VAL A 22 7.40 -12.71 13.05
CA VAL A 22 8.11 -11.91 14.06
C VAL A 22 8.84 -12.83 15.06
N TYR A 23 8.19 -13.88 15.57
CA TYR A 23 8.79 -14.88 16.45
C TYR A 23 10.02 -15.52 15.81
N SER A 24 9.90 -15.97 14.57
CA SER A 24 10.99 -16.57 13.80
C SER A 24 12.14 -15.60 13.59
N GLY A 25 11.84 -14.32 13.35
CA GLY A 25 12.83 -13.25 13.24
C GLY A 25 13.63 -13.08 14.55
N VAL A 26 12.96 -13.00 15.70
CA VAL A 26 13.61 -12.91 17.02
C VAL A 26 14.51 -14.13 17.25
N LYS A 27 13.99 -15.33 16.98
CA LYS A 27 14.76 -16.58 17.12
C LYS A 27 16.00 -16.62 16.23
N ALA A 28 15.94 -15.99 15.07
CA ALA A 28 17.08 -15.84 14.14
C ALA A 28 18.02 -14.68 14.49
N GLY A 29 17.79 -13.94 15.59
CA GLY A 29 18.61 -12.80 16.02
C GLY A 29 18.31 -11.49 15.30
N VAL A 30 17.20 -11.41 14.56
CA VAL A 30 16.75 -10.17 13.93
C VAL A 30 15.86 -9.41 14.92
N PHE A 31 16.39 -8.35 15.53
CA PHE A 31 15.69 -7.60 16.57
C PHE A 31 15.09 -6.27 16.08
N LYS A 32 15.45 -5.77 14.92
CA LYS A 32 14.90 -4.53 14.32
C LYS A 32 14.02 -4.92 13.13
N GLN A 33 12.74 -5.18 13.40
CA GLN A 33 11.79 -5.77 12.46
C GLN A 33 10.70 -4.77 12.05
N LEU A 34 10.23 -4.85 10.81
CA LEU A 34 9.08 -4.12 10.30
C LEU A 34 8.00 -5.10 9.84
N VAL A 35 6.78 -4.88 10.29
CA VAL A 35 5.57 -5.55 9.81
C VAL A 35 4.74 -4.54 9.05
N GLU A 36 4.51 -4.81 7.76
CA GLU A 36 3.64 -4.01 6.93
C GLU A 36 2.33 -4.75 6.69
N MET A 37 1.23 -4.10 7.05
CA MET A 37 -0.11 -4.65 6.87
C MET A 37 -1.07 -3.52 6.53
N ALA A 38 -1.96 -3.74 5.56
CA ALA A 38 -2.93 -2.74 5.13
C ALA A 38 -3.77 -2.17 6.29
N THR A 39 -4.25 -0.93 6.13
CA THR A 39 -5.21 -0.33 7.09
C THR A 39 -6.47 -1.19 7.15
N GLY A 40 -7.02 -1.40 8.35
CA GLY A 40 -8.22 -2.23 8.55
C GLY A 40 -7.97 -3.72 8.76
N THR A 41 -6.72 -4.22 8.62
CA THR A 41 -6.37 -5.64 8.82
C THR A 41 -6.10 -6.02 10.28
N GLY A 42 -6.23 -5.08 11.22
CA GLY A 42 -6.06 -5.38 12.65
C GLY A 42 -4.61 -5.42 13.12
N LYS A 43 -3.74 -4.56 12.61
CA LYS A 43 -2.34 -4.38 13.07
C LYS A 43 -2.21 -4.36 14.59
N THR A 44 -3.09 -3.61 15.27
CA THR A 44 -3.11 -3.51 16.73
C THR A 44 -3.35 -4.86 17.41
N ILE A 45 -4.22 -5.71 16.86
CA ILE A 45 -4.46 -7.07 17.38
C ILE A 45 -3.21 -7.93 17.24
N VAL A 46 -2.49 -7.81 16.12
CA VAL A 46 -1.23 -8.56 15.92
C VAL A 46 -0.23 -8.24 17.03
N PHE A 47 0.12 -6.95 17.22
CA PHE A 47 1.12 -6.63 18.25
C PHE A 47 0.60 -6.81 19.67
N ALA A 48 -0.70 -6.66 19.91
CA ALA A 48 -1.28 -6.94 21.24
C ALA A 48 -1.11 -8.41 21.64
N LYS A 49 -1.31 -9.33 20.72
CA LYS A 49 -1.12 -10.77 20.95
C LYS A 49 0.34 -11.20 20.93
N LEU A 50 1.25 -10.39 20.37
CA LEU A 50 2.69 -10.67 20.41
C LEU A 50 3.27 -10.67 21.82
N TYR A 51 2.66 -10.01 22.80
CA TYR A 51 3.15 -10.03 24.18
C TYR A 51 3.29 -11.46 24.70
N GLU A 52 2.22 -12.24 24.71
CA GLU A 52 2.23 -13.64 25.16
C GLU A 52 2.94 -14.57 24.16
N HIS A 53 2.79 -14.31 22.84
CA HIS A 53 3.42 -15.13 21.81
C HIS A 53 4.96 -15.10 21.86
N LEU A 54 5.55 -13.97 22.25
CA LEU A 54 6.99 -13.78 22.36
C LEU A 54 7.55 -14.08 23.75
N LYS A 55 6.72 -14.29 24.77
CA LYS A 55 7.12 -14.51 26.17
C LYS A 55 8.19 -15.61 26.37
N PRO A 56 8.19 -16.72 25.59
CA PRO A 56 9.25 -17.72 25.71
C PRO A 56 10.65 -17.24 25.32
N LEU A 57 10.75 -16.22 24.43
CA LEU A 57 12.02 -15.64 23.95
C LEU A 57 12.35 -14.31 24.63
N LEU A 58 11.32 -13.53 24.93
CA LEU A 58 11.37 -12.18 25.45
C LEU A 58 10.38 -12.08 26.63
N PRO A 59 10.78 -12.43 27.86
CA PRO A 59 9.87 -12.49 29.02
C PRO A 59 9.56 -11.12 29.64
N GLY A 60 10.26 -10.07 29.25
CA GLY A 60 10.14 -8.73 29.81
C GLY A 60 8.87 -7.98 29.40
N LYS A 61 8.81 -6.71 29.76
CA LYS A 61 7.70 -5.80 29.53
C LYS A 61 7.63 -5.32 28.08
N MET A 62 6.47 -4.77 27.68
CA MET A 62 6.28 -4.16 26.37
C MET A 62 6.06 -2.65 26.48
N LEU A 63 6.73 -1.89 25.62
CA LEU A 63 6.45 -0.49 25.37
C LEU A 63 5.78 -0.36 24.01
N VAL A 64 4.66 0.35 23.94
CA VAL A 64 3.99 0.72 22.68
C VAL A 64 4.04 2.23 22.51
N LEU A 65 4.65 2.68 21.42
CA LEU A 65 4.77 4.11 21.08
C LEU A 65 3.72 4.50 20.04
N ALA A 66 2.92 5.52 20.35
CA ALA A 66 1.96 6.11 19.43
C ALA A 66 1.98 7.64 19.53
N HIS A 67 1.61 8.34 18.43
CA HIS A 67 1.74 9.81 18.38
C HIS A 67 0.42 10.56 18.59
N ARG A 68 -0.74 9.93 18.36
CA ARG A 68 -2.07 10.52 18.53
C ARG A 68 -2.79 9.94 19.74
N GLU A 69 -3.61 10.79 20.37
CA GLU A 69 -4.40 10.40 21.54
C GLU A 69 -5.35 9.26 21.22
N GLU A 70 -6.07 9.38 20.14
CA GLU A 70 -7.03 8.38 19.70
C GLU A 70 -6.38 7.01 19.48
N LEU A 71 -5.15 6.99 18.93
CA LEU A 71 -4.39 5.74 18.74
C LEU A 71 -3.96 5.15 20.09
N ILE A 72 -3.54 6.00 21.04
CA ILE A 72 -3.14 5.56 22.38
C ILE A 72 -4.33 4.87 23.08
N ASP A 73 -5.50 5.52 23.08
CA ASP A 73 -6.69 4.99 23.75
C ASP A 73 -7.20 3.71 23.07
N GLN A 74 -7.23 3.66 21.74
CA GLN A 74 -7.57 2.45 20.99
C GLN A 74 -6.57 1.30 21.23
N ASN A 75 -5.28 1.60 21.30
CA ASN A 75 -4.27 0.60 21.59
C ASN A 75 -4.46 0.03 23.00
N ILE A 76 -4.72 0.88 24.00
CA ILE A 76 -5.00 0.45 25.38
C ILE A 76 -6.25 -0.44 25.44
N GLU A 77 -7.35 0.00 24.79
CA GLU A 77 -8.58 -0.78 24.75
C GLU A 77 -8.35 -2.17 24.15
N LYS A 78 -7.71 -2.24 22.98
CA LYS A 78 -7.45 -3.51 22.30
C LYS A 78 -6.46 -4.40 23.06
N LEU A 79 -5.43 -3.80 23.67
CA LEU A 79 -4.48 -4.53 24.52
C LEU A 79 -5.17 -5.16 25.74
N ARG A 80 -6.07 -4.42 26.42
CA ARG A 80 -6.83 -4.93 27.56
C ARG A 80 -7.84 -6.01 27.18
N LEU A 81 -8.51 -5.84 26.03
CA LEU A 81 -9.46 -6.82 25.52
C LEU A 81 -8.79 -8.13 25.11
N THR A 82 -7.60 -8.06 24.50
CA THR A 82 -6.87 -9.25 24.05
C THR A 82 -6.06 -9.92 25.17
N ASN A 83 -5.72 -9.19 26.23
CA ASN A 83 -4.89 -9.65 27.34
C ASN A 83 -5.50 -9.22 28.68
N PRO A 84 -6.66 -9.77 29.07
CA PRO A 84 -7.40 -9.31 30.25
C PRO A 84 -6.67 -9.52 31.59
N SER A 85 -5.65 -10.40 31.63
CA SER A 85 -4.83 -10.65 32.81
C SER A 85 -3.64 -9.69 32.95
N LEU A 86 -3.32 -8.91 31.90
CA LEU A 86 -2.16 -8.01 31.89
C LEU A 86 -2.57 -6.61 32.36
N ARG A 87 -1.66 -5.98 33.10
CA ARG A 87 -1.78 -4.57 33.45
C ARG A 87 -1.25 -3.68 32.33
N VAL A 88 -2.16 -2.94 31.69
CA VAL A 88 -1.85 -1.99 30.62
C VAL A 88 -2.01 -0.57 31.16
N ASP A 89 -0.93 0.20 31.19
CA ASP A 89 -0.89 1.57 31.67
C ASP A 89 -0.62 2.59 30.57
N LYS A 90 -1.06 3.85 30.81
CA LYS A 90 -0.92 4.99 29.89
C LYS A 90 0.14 5.97 30.35
N GLU A 91 1.08 6.32 29.47
CA GLU A 91 2.05 7.40 29.70
C GLU A 91 1.78 8.57 28.75
N LYS A 92 1.06 9.58 29.22
CA LYS A 92 0.69 10.73 28.39
C LYS A 92 0.32 11.95 29.23
N ALA A 93 0.87 13.11 28.89
CA ALA A 93 0.57 14.40 29.52
C ALA A 93 0.58 14.31 31.06
N GLU A 94 -0.56 14.46 31.74
CA GLU A 94 -0.69 14.34 33.19
C GLU A 94 -0.76 12.89 33.69
N HIS A 95 -0.97 11.91 32.79
CA HIS A 95 -1.01 10.51 33.17
C HIS A 95 0.41 9.93 33.20
N HIS A 96 0.79 9.40 34.36
CA HIS A 96 2.04 8.69 34.55
C HIS A 96 1.75 7.20 34.69
N ALA A 97 2.37 6.39 33.84
CA ALA A 97 2.32 4.96 34.01
C ALA A 97 3.09 4.53 35.27
N ASP A 98 2.68 3.43 35.86
CA ASP A 98 3.43 2.75 36.91
C ASP A 98 4.30 1.64 36.29
N PRO A 99 5.56 1.95 35.87
CA PRO A 99 6.39 0.98 35.17
C PRO A 99 6.82 -0.21 36.06
N ALA A 100 6.72 -0.10 37.38
CA ALA A 100 7.03 -1.21 38.27
C ALA A 100 6.00 -2.33 38.16
N ASN A 101 4.72 -1.96 38.09
CA ASN A 101 3.60 -2.89 38.11
C ASN A 101 2.95 -3.13 36.75
N ALA A 102 3.18 -2.27 35.74
CA ALA A 102 2.65 -2.47 34.40
C ALA A 102 3.40 -3.57 33.64
N ASP A 103 2.67 -4.43 32.92
CA ASP A 103 3.21 -5.38 31.95
C ASP A 103 3.43 -4.70 30.60
N ILE A 104 2.52 -3.80 30.24
CA ILE A 104 2.54 -3.05 28.98
C ILE A 104 2.34 -1.57 29.28
N VAL A 105 3.22 -0.72 28.74
CA VAL A 105 3.09 0.74 28.79
C VAL A 105 2.78 1.24 27.38
N VAL A 106 1.67 1.97 27.22
CA VAL A 106 1.33 2.68 25.98
C VAL A 106 1.67 4.15 26.16
N ALA A 107 2.65 4.63 25.41
CA ALA A 107 3.23 5.94 25.62
C ALA A 107 3.05 6.89 24.43
N SER A 108 2.78 8.15 24.76
CA SER A 108 2.76 9.23 23.78
C SER A 108 4.18 9.65 23.38
N VAL A 109 4.46 9.60 22.09
CA VAL A 109 5.74 10.10 21.53
C VAL A 109 5.94 11.59 21.82
N ALA A 110 4.87 12.39 21.79
CA ALA A 110 4.94 13.82 22.13
C ALA A 110 5.32 14.05 23.62
N THR A 111 4.98 13.12 24.50
CA THR A 111 5.31 13.17 25.92
C THR A 111 6.74 12.71 26.18
N LEU A 112 7.12 11.51 25.70
CA LEU A 112 8.43 10.93 25.94
C LEU A 112 9.55 11.59 25.10
N GLY A 113 9.26 11.95 23.82
CA GLY A 113 10.24 12.50 22.90
C GLY A 113 10.54 13.99 23.08
N ARG A 114 9.91 14.65 24.06
CA ARG A 114 10.15 16.07 24.34
C ARG A 114 11.54 16.28 24.93
N LYS A 115 12.36 17.12 24.29
CA LYS A 115 13.69 17.46 24.80
C LYS A 115 13.61 18.07 26.21
N GLY A 116 14.49 17.64 27.10
CA GLY A 116 14.56 18.09 28.49
C GLY A 116 13.51 17.51 29.43
N THR A 117 12.72 16.52 28.99
CA THR A 117 11.84 15.77 29.92
C THR A 117 12.64 14.74 30.69
N LYS A 118 12.43 14.70 32.01
CA LYS A 118 13.01 13.65 32.88
C LYS A 118 12.23 12.32 32.81
N ARG A 119 11.16 12.25 32.03
CA ARG A 119 10.29 11.06 31.97
C ARG A 119 11.01 9.83 31.40
N LEU A 120 11.87 10.01 30.40
CA LEU A 120 12.70 8.93 29.89
C LEU A 120 13.67 8.38 30.94
N GLU A 121 14.17 9.25 31.83
CA GLU A 121 15.11 8.87 32.90
C GLU A 121 14.42 8.17 34.07
N SER A 122 13.10 8.31 34.23
CA SER A 122 12.34 7.68 35.31
C SER A 122 12.02 6.20 35.10
N TYR A 123 12.33 5.68 33.92
CA TYR A 123 12.09 4.27 33.58
C TYR A 123 13.36 3.44 33.61
N ASP A 124 13.28 2.25 34.16
CA ASP A 124 14.29 1.20 33.96
C ASP A 124 13.99 0.47 32.64
N TRP A 125 14.55 0.97 31.55
CA TRP A 125 14.34 0.42 30.21
C TRP A 125 14.91 -1.00 30.02
N SER A 126 15.72 -1.51 30.93
CA SER A 126 16.23 -2.89 30.88
C SER A 126 15.13 -3.94 31.07
N GLN A 127 14.02 -3.56 31.70
CA GLN A 127 12.85 -4.42 31.89
C GLN A 127 11.98 -4.56 30.63
N PHE A 128 12.17 -3.69 29.63
CA PHE A 128 11.38 -3.68 28.39
C PHE A 128 12.19 -4.35 27.28
N ASP A 129 11.78 -5.54 26.88
CA ASP A 129 12.42 -6.30 25.80
C ASP A 129 11.62 -6.30 24.48
N LYS A 130 10.42 -5.73 24.50
CA LYS A 130 9.54 -5.55 23.34
C LYS A 130 9.16 -4.07 23.21
N ILE A 131 9.69 -3.40 22.17
CA ILE A 131 9.37 -2.01 21.85
C ILE A 131 8.62 -2.02 20.52
N VAL A 132 7.35 -1.60 20.55
CA VAL A 132 6.47 -1.54 19.40
C VAL A 132 6.26 -0.08 19.01
N VAL A 133 6.45 0.24 17.74
CA VAL A 133 6.13 1.55 17.16
C VAL A 133 4.92 1.39 16.26
N ASP A 134 3.78 1.91 16.71
CA ASP A 134 2.58 1.99 15.88
C ASP A 134 2.71 3.15 14.89
N GLU A 135 2.22 2.97 13.66
CA GLU A 135 2.44 3.83 12.51
C GLU A 135 3.95 4.13 12.30
N ALA A 136 4.71 3.05 12.15
CA ALA A 136 6.17 3.05 12.11
C ALA A 136 6.79 3.90 10.99
N HIS A 137 6.01 4.33 9.99
CA HIS A 137 6.46 5.29 8.99
C HIS A 137 6.88 6.64 9.60
N HIS A 138 6.52 6.92 10.85
CA HIS A 138 7.00 8.10 11.60
C HIS A 138 8.33 7.87 12.34
N SER A 139 8.86 6.64 12.39
CA SER A 139 10.00 6.25 13.25
C SER A 139 11.30 7.02 13.00
N THR A 140 11.49 7.62 11.82
CA THR A 140 12.68 8.41 11.49
C THR A 140 12.55 9.89 11.89
N ALA A 141 11.39 10.31 12.42
CA ALA A 141 11.23 11.67 12.94
C ALA A 141 12.05 11.87 14.24
N PRO A 142 12.61 13.08 14.48
CA PRO A 142 13.47 13.33 15.64
C PRO A 142 12.86 12.96 16.99
N SER A 143 11.55 13.13 17.15
CA SER A 143 10.85 12.75 18.40
C SER A 143 10.87 11.23 18.66
N TYR A 144 10.82 10.41 17.62
CA TYR A 144 10.93 8.95 17.75
C TYR A 144 12.38 8.51 17.94
N THR A 145 13.30 9.02 17.11
CA THR A 145 14.71 8.65 17.21
C THR A 145 15.29 9.00 18.56
N ASN A 146 14.95 10.16 19.14
CA ASN A 146 15.36 10.54 20.49
C ASN A 146 14.92 9.51 21.55
N ILE A 147 13.69 8.99 21.47
CA ILE A 147 13.20 7.96 22.40
C ILE A 147 13.96 6.65 22.17
N LEU A 148 14.06 6.20 20.92
CA LEU A 148 14.66 4.91 20.58
C LEU A 148 16.17 4.87 20.90
N GLU A 149 16.87 6.00 20.73
CA GLU A 149 18.27 6.18 21.14
C GLU A 149 18.41 6.15 22.67
N ALA A 150 17.57 6.91 23.39
CA ALA A 150 17.60 6.96 24.85
C ALA A 150 17.30 5.58 25.48
N ILE A 151 16.39 4.80 24.89
CA ILE A 151 16.11 3.41 25.29
C ILE A 151 17.27 2.48 24.89
N GLY A 152 18.10 2.86 23.91
CA GLY A 152 19.26 2.07 23.43
C GLY A 152 18.89 0.94 22.47
N VAL A 153 17.69 0.96 21.84
CA VAL A 153 17.27 -0.12 20.91
C VAL A 153 17.82 0.06 19.49
N LEU A 154 18.40 1.21 19.18
CA LEU A 154 19.05 1.46 17.88
C LEU A 154 20.50 0.93 17.83
N ALA A 155 21.10 0.58 18.97
CA ALA A 155 22.44 0.00 19.02
C ALA A 155 22.53 -1.30 18.21
N ASP A 156 23.68 -1.58 17.60
CA ASP A 156 23.85 -2.76 16.74
C ASP A 156 23.89 -4.08 17.50
N ASP A 157 24.33 -4.04 18.76
CA ASP A 157 24.38 -5.19 19.69
C ASP A 157 23.07 -5.39 20.48
N ASN A 158 22.03 -4.58 20.19
CA ASN A 158 20.75 -4.68 20.87
C ASN A 158 20.09 -6.05 20.65
N LYS A 159 19.64 -6.68 21.74
CA LYS A 159 18.91 -7.96 21.75
C LYS A 159 17.45 -7.82 22.17
N ARG A 160 16.92 -6.63 22.22
CA ARG A 160 15.51 -6.33 22.48
C ARG A 160 14.79 -6.10 21.16
N LEU A 161 13.57 -6.56 21.04
CA LEU A 161 12.77 -6.38 19.83
C LEU A 161 12.36 -4.91 19.67
N LEU A 162 12.75 -4.30 18.58
CA LEU A 162 12.15 -3.09 18.02
C LEU A 162 11.28 -3.52 16.84
N LEU A 163 9.96 -3.47 17.03
CA LEU A 163 8.97 -3.82 16.04
C LEU A 163 8.26 -2.57 15.53
N GLY A 164 8.44 -2.23 14.27
CA GLY A 164 7.59 -1.26 13.58
C GLY A 164 6.37 -1.94 12.99
N VAL A 165 5.20 -1.31 13.14
CA VAL A 165 3.97 -1.75 12.48
C VAL A 165 3.40 -0.59 11.68
N THR A 166 3.15 -0.77 10.40
CA THR A 166 2.68 0.31 9.51
C THR A 166 1.77 -0.23 8.40
N ALA A 167 0.98 0.66 7.81
CA ALA A 167 0.21 0.34 6.60
C ALA A 167 1.06 0.45 5.32
N THR A 168 2.16 1.19 5.39
CA THR A 168 3.08 1.40 4.27
C THR A 168 4.50 1.52 4.81
N GLY A 169 5.45 0.85 4.18
CA GLY A 169 6.88 0.97 4.48
C GLY A 169 7.53 2.24 3.91
N ARG A 170 6.83 2.99 3.05
CA ARG A 170 7.36 4.23 2.44
C ARG A 170 6.90 5.45 3.22
N ARG A 171 7.79 6.45 3.37
CA ARG A 171 7.44 7.78 3.86
C ARG A 171 7.21 8.75 2.71
N GLY A 172 6.27 9.67 2.90
CA GLY A 172 6.02 10.74 1.93
C GLY A 172 7.19 11.73 1.76
N ASP A 173 8.11 11.81 2.74
CA ASP A 173 9.30 12.68 2.71
C ASP A 173 10.57 11.98 2.19
N GLY A 174 10.47 10.75 1.69
CA GLY A 174 11.57 9.99 1.10
C GLY A 174 12.67 9.53 2.07
N GLN A 175 12.46 9.61 3.39
CA GLN A 175 13.44 9.09 4.34
C GLN A 175 13.26 7.59 4.56
N PRO A 176 14.29 6.76 4.29
CA PRO A 176 14.15 5.31 4.35
C PRO A 176 14.02 4.80 5.78
N LEU A 177 13.05 3.93 6.03
CA LEU A 177 12.88 3.22 7.30
C LEU A 177 14.03 2.25 7.61
N ALA A 178 14.86 1.93 6.62
CA ALA A 178 16.09 1.15 6.76
C ALA A 178 17.09 1.72 7.79
N LYS A 179 16.98 3.02 8.12
CA LYS A 179 17.76 3.62 9.21
C LYS A 179 17.37 3.08 10.60
N VAL A 180 16.14 2.61 10.74
CA VAL A 180 15.58 2.15 12.02
C VAL A 180 15.38 0.63 12.02
N TYR A 181 14.83 0.07 10.94
CA TYR A 181 14.51 -1.35 10.82
C TYR A 181 15.48 -2.04 9.87
N LYS A 182 15.80 -3.32 10.16
CA LYS A 182 16.75 -4.11 9.37
C LYS A 182 16.07 -5.10 8.43
N LYS A 183 14.82 -5.46 8.71
CA LYS A 183 14.09 -6.45 7.90
C LYS A 183 12.60 -6.19 7.92
N ILE A 184 11.99 -6.26 6.75
CA ILE A 184 10.53 -6.44 6.62
C ILE A 184 10.27 -7.91 6.87
N THR A 185 9.68 -8.20 8.02
CA THR A 185 9.48 -9.58 8.48
C THR A 185 8.19 -10.15 7.94
N TYR A 186 7.18 -9.31 7.76
CA TYR A 186 5.90 -9.71 7.19
C TYR A 186 5.30 -8.57 6.37
N HIS A 187 4.72 -8.93 5.22
CA HIS A 187 4.10 -8.00 4.29
C HIS A 187 2.72 -8.51 3.88
N TYR A 188 1.67 -7.71 4.16
CA TYR A 188 0.29 -8.02 3.80
C TYR A 188 -0.39 -6.79 3.19
N PRO A 189 -0.20 -6.57 1.86
CA PRO A 189 -0.63 -5.35 1.18
C PRO A 189 -2.15 -5.30 1.00
N LEU A 190 -2.65 -4.10 0.69
CA LEU A 190 -4.08 -3.82 0.50
C LEU A 190 -4.72 -4.74 -0.56
N ARG A 191 -4.04 -4.92 -1.70
CA ARG A 191 -4.51 -5.82 -2.77
C ARG A 191 -4.74 -7.24 -2.23
N LYS A 192 -3.75 -7.80 -1.56
CA LYS A 192 -3.82 -9.16 -1.00
C LYS A 192 -4.95 -9.29 0.02
N ALA A 193 -5.12 -8.28 0.87
CA ALA A 193 -6.17 -8.29 1.88
C ALA A 193 -7.59 -8.23 1.27
N ILE A 194 -7.76 -7.55 0.14
CA ILE A 194 -9.01 -7.54 -0.63
C ILE A 194 -9.21 -8.89 -1.33
N GLU A 195 -8.19 -9.41 -2.02
CA GLU A 195 -8.25 -10.71 -2.70
C GLU A 195 -8.59 -11.87 -1.75
N ASP A 196 -8.03 -11.84 -0.54
CA ASP A 196 -8.29 -12.83 0.50
C ASP A 196 -9.65 -12.62 1.20
N GLY A 197 -10.41 -11.58 0.85
CA GLY A 197 -11.74 -11.29 1.42
C GLY A 197 -11.73 -10.74 2.86
N TRP A 198 -10.61 -10.18 3.32
CA TRP A 198 -10.50 -9.56 4.64
C TRP A 198 -10.64 -8.04 4.64
N LEU A 199 -10.71 -7.45 3.46
CA LEU A 199 -11.12 -6.06 3.22
C LEU A 199 -12.10 -6.04 2.05
N VAL A 200 -12.95 -5.00 1.98
CA VAL A 200 -13.88 -4.82 0.86
C VAL A 200 -13.16 -4.30 -0.38
N GLU A 201 -13.72 -4.58 -1.55
CA GLU A 201 -13.24 -4.05 -2.83
C GLU A 201 -13.34 -2.52 -2.88
N LEU A 202 -12.41 -1.87 -3.57
CA LEU A 202 -12.43 -0.43 -3.83
C LEU A 202 -12.90 -0.17 -5.27
N ARG A 203 -13.99 0.57 -5.42
CA ARG A 203 -14.52 1.00 -6.71
C ARG A 203 -14.20 2.47 -6.94
N GLY A 204 -13.45 2.78 -7.98
CA GLY A 204 -12.92 4.13 -8.23
C GLY A 204 -13.66 4.88 -9.33
N TYR A 205 -13.96 6.15 -9.08
CA TYR A 205 -14.35 7.13 -10.09
C TYR A 205 -13.35 8.28 -10.09
N LYS A 206 -12.76 8.56 -11.25
CA LYS A 206 -11.92 9.72 -11.46
C LYS A 206 -12.79 10.94 -11.68
N VAL A 207 -12.70 11.92 -10.78
CA VAL A 207 -13.43 13.19 -10.88
C VAL A 207 -12.46 14.27 -11.35
N SER A 208 -12.42 14.52 -12.64
CA SER A 208 -11.51 15.50 -13.23
C SER A 208 -12.00 16.92 -13.00
N THR A 209 -11.09 17.84 -12.64
CA THR A 209 -11.36 19.27 -12.46
C THR A 209 -10.47 20.11 -13.37
N THR A 210 -10.76 21.41 -13.46
CA THR A 210 -9.96 22.37 -14.20
C THR A 210 -8.90 23.08 -13.38
N ALA A 211 -8.85 22.84 -12.06
CA ALA A 211 -7.86 23.45 -11.17
C ALA A 211 -6.45 22.98 -11.56
N SER A 212 -5.48 23.89 -11.61
CA SER A 212 -4.07 23.59 -11.90
C SER A 212 -3.25 23.57 -10.63
N LEU A 213 -2.55 22.47 -10.40
CA LEU A 213 -1.61 22.33 -9.28
C LEU A 213 -0.18 22.77 -9.66
N ASP A 214 0.01 23.28 -10.87
CA ASP A 214 1.31 23.74 -11.34
C ASP A 214 1.78 24.96 -10.54
N GLY A 215 3.04 24.91 -10.08
CA GLY A 215 3.67 25.99 -9.33
C GLY A 215 3.44 25.94 -7.82
N ILE A 216 2.58 25.07 -7.30
CA ILE A 216 2.43 24.87 -5.85
C ILE A 216 3.73 24.29 -5.28
N LYS A 217 4.24 24.91 -4.22
CA LYS A 217 5.46 24.44 -3.54
C LYS A 217 5.29 23.06 -2.93
N ILE A 218 6.39 22.31 -2.94
CA ILE A 218 6.47 21.01 -2.27
C ILE A 218 7.21 21.18 -0.94
N VAL A 219 6.58 20.74 0.13
CA VAL A 219 7.11 20.78 1.51
C VAL A 219 7.02 19.36 2.09
N ALA A 220 8.16 18.84 2.56
CA ALA A 220 8.25 17.50 3.14
C ALA A 220 7.65 16.38 2.26
N GLY A 221 7.81 16.49 0.94
CA GLY A 221 7.36 15.48 -0.04
C GLY A 221 5.88 15.59 -0.45
N ASP A 222 5.12 16.55 0.09
CA ASP A 222 3.72 16.82 -0.32
C ASP A 222 3.53 18.31 -0.65
N TYR A 223 2.36 18.68 -1.15
CA TYR A 223 2.04 20.08 -1.47
C TYR A 223 2.00 20.97 -0.23
N ASP A 224 2.46 22.22 -0.36
CA ASP A 224 2.22 23.25 0.67
C ASP A 224 0.72 23.42 0.88
N GLN A 225 0.26 23.22 2.12
CA GLN A 225 -1.17 23.15 2.44
C GLN A 225 -1.90 24.49 2.23
N ARG A 226 -1.23 25.63 2.40
CA ARG A 226 -1.85 26.95 2.24
C ARG A 226 -2.02 27.30 0.75
N GLU A 227 -0.97 27.08 -0.04
CA GLU A 227 -1.02 27.31 -1.48
C GLU A 227 -2.04 26.34 -2.13
N LEU A 228 -2.05 25.10 -1.69
CA LEU A 228 -3.01 24.09 -2.15
C LEU A 228 -4.46 24.49 -1.82
N ALA A 229 -4.74 24.94 -0.59
CA ALA A 229 -6.08 25.37 -0.18
C ALA A 229 -6.60 26.51 -1.05
N ASN A 230 -5.77 27.52 -1.33
CA ASN A 230 -6.16 28.64 -2.20
C ASN A 230 -6.46 28.22 -3.64
N THR A 231 -5.86 27.11 -4.09
CA THR A 231 -6.02 26.62 -5.47
C THR A 231 -7.24 25.73 -5.62
N VAL A 232 -7.55 24.88 -4.61
CA VAL A 232 -8.56 23.84 -4.76
C VAL A 232 -9.88 24.14 -4.03
N ASP A 233 -9.91 25.09 -3.10
CA ASP A 233 -11.16 25.50 -2.44
C ASP A 233 -11.84 26.61 -3.25
N THR A 234 -12.39 26.26 -4.41
CA THR A 234 -13.15 27.16 -5.27
C THR A 234 -14.59 26.68 -5.43
N PRO A 235 -15.57 27.60 -5.61
CA PRO A 235 -16.97 27.21 -5.79
C PRO A 235 -17.17 26.21 -6.95
N GLU A 236 -16.48 26.39 -8.07
CA GLU A 236 -16.62 25.55 -9.26
C GLU A 236 -16.09 24.13 -9.02
N ARG A 237 -14.94 24.02 -8.33
CA ARG A 237 -14.37 22.72 -7.99
C ARG A 237 -15.21 22.01 -6.92
N ASN A 238 -15.70 22.73 -5.92
CA ASN A 238 -16.57 22.20 -4.89
C ASN A 238 -17.91 21.74 -5.48
N GLN A 239 -18.45 22.44 -6.50
CA GLN A 239 -19.62 22.00 -7.25
C GLN A 239 -19.35 20.69 -8.01
N THR A 240 -18.19 20.56 -8.63
CA THR A 240 -17.78 19.30 -9.30
C THR A 240 -17.73 18.13 -8.32
N VAL A 241 -17.25 18.36 -7.09
CA VAL A 241 -17.25 17.33 -6.02
C VAL A 241 -18.67 16.94 -5.62
N LEU A 242 -19.56 17.92 -5.45
CA LEU A 242 -20.97 17.67 -5.13
C LEU A 242 -21.67 16.89 -6.25
N ASP A 243 -21.51 17.33 -7.50
CA ASP A 243 -22.15 16.68 -8.66
C ASP A 243 -21.68 15.22 -8.79
N ALA A 244 -20.40 14.96 -8.59
CA ALA A 244 -19.86 13.61 -8.61
C ALA A 244 -20.45 12.76 -7.48
N TRP A 245 -20.60 13.31 -6.28
CA TRP A 245 -21.19 12.57 -5.17
C TRP A 245 -22.69 12.31 -5.38
N LEU A 246 -23.45 13.30 -5.89
CA LEU A 246 -24.85 13.11 -6.22
C LEU A 246 -25.06 12.06 -7.31
N LYS A 247 -24.13 11.98 -8.26
CA LYS A 247 -24.20 11.04 -9.38
C LYS A 247 -23.76 9.62 -9.00
N TYR A 248 -22.69 9.48 -8.22
CA TYR A 248 -22.03 8.20 -8.00
C TYR A 248 -22.04 7.75 -6.53
N GLY A 249 -22.27 8.64 -5.58
CA GLY A 249 -22.15 8.37 -4.14
C GLY A 249 -23.21 7.44 -3.55
N GLU A 250 -24.30 7.15 -4.30
CA GLU A 250 -25.34 6.17 -3.94
C GLU A 250 -25.93 6.41 -2.53
N ASN A 251 -25.88 7.65 -2.03
CA ASN A 251 -26.32 8.01 -0.66
C ASN A 251 -25.57 7.28 0.47
N ARG A 252 -24.38 6.79 0.17
CA ARG A 252 -23.56 6.01 1.12
C ARG A 252 -22.99 6.87 2.24
N GLN A 253 -22.77 6.25 3.39
CA GLN A 253 -22.05 6.85 4.49
C GLN A 253 -20.63 7.25 4.03
N THR A 254 -20.36 8.55 4.04
CA THR A 254 -19.21 9.14 3.34
C THR A 254 -18.28 9.89 4.28
N ILE A 255 -16.97 9.71 4.12
CA ILE A 255 -15.94 10.60 4.64
C ILE A 255 -15.32 11.39 3.51
N GLY A 256 -15.34 12.73 3.59
CA GLY A 256 -14.65 13.63 2.68
C GLY A 256 -13.37 14.18 3.28
N PHE A 257 -12.26 14.07 2.56
CA PHE A 257 -10.96 14.60 2.98
C PHE A 257 -10.66 15.89 2.26
N THR A 258 -10.35 16.95 3.00
CA THR A 258 -10.18 18.31 2.52
C THR A 258 -8.81 18.90 2.89
N VAL A 259 -8.41 19.96 2.22
CA VAL A 259 -7.09 20.58 2.38
C VAL A 259 -7.03 21.54 3.58
N SER A 260 -8.16 22.14 3.96
CA SER A 260 -8.26 23.10 5.05
C SER A 260 -9.58 22.96 5.80
N ILE A 261 -9.66 23.58 6.96
CA ILE A 261 -10.88 23.64 7.77
C ILE A 261 -11.99 24.40 7.00
N GLU A 262 -11.61 25.48 6.33
CA GLU A 262 -12.55 26.28 5.55
C GLU A 262 -13.11 25.47 4.37
N HIS A 263 -12.24 24.75 3.65
CA HIS A 263 -12.66 23.85 2.57
C HIS A 263 -13.67 22.79 3.07
N ALA A 264 -13.44 22.22 4.27
CA ALA A 264 -14.38 21.27 4.86
C ALA A 264 -15.75 21.92 5.15
N LYS A 265 -15.77 23.14 5.67
CA LYS A 265 -16.99 23.90 5.94
C LYS A 265 -17.71 24.30 4.66
N ASN A 266 -16.97 24.77 3.64
CA ASN A 266 -17.53 25.18 2.34
C ASN A 266 -18.22 24.01 1.65
N LEU A 267 -17.56 22.83 1.59
CA LEU A 267 -18.17 21.63 1.05
C LEU A 267 -19.40 21.19 1.87
N ALA A 268 -19.29 21.15 3.20
CA ALA A 268 -20.43 20.76 4.04
C ALA A 268 -21.63 21.69 3.81
N ALA A 269 -21.44 23.01 3.78
CA ALA A 269 -22.48 23.98 3.51
C ALA A 269 -23.11 23.81 2.11
N MET A 270 -22.30 23.56 1.09
CA MET A 270 -22.76 23.31 -0.28
C MET A 270 -23.63 22.05 -0.37
N PHE A 271 -23.20 20.95 0.29
CA PHE A 271 -23.98 19.72 0.35
C PHE A 271 -25.31 19.92 1.10
N GLN A 272 -25.31 20.66 2.20
CA GLN A 272 -26.53 21.01 2.95
C GLN A 272 -27.52 21.80 2.11
N GLN A 273 -27.06 22.76 1.28
CA GLN A 273 -27.91 23.50 0.35
C GLN A 273 -28.63 22.59 -0.67
N HIS A 274 -28.07 21.40 -0.93
CA HIS A 274 -28.66 20.37 -1.78
C HIS A 274 -29.35 19.25 -0.97
N SER A 275 -29.76 19.55 0.26
CA SER A 275 -30.50 18.64 1.14
C SER A 275 -29.74 17.38 1.55
N VAL A 276 -28.40 17.36 1.43
CA VAL A 276 -27.56 16.28 1.93
C VAL A 276 -27.20 16.55 3.38
N LYS A 277 -27.34 15.56 4.26
CA LYS A 277 -26.95 15.64 5.67
C LYS A 277 -25.43 15.63 5.79
N ALA A 278 -24.80 16.78 5.67
CA ALA A 278 -23.35 16.92 5.69
C ALA A 278 -22.88 17.82 6.85
N GLU A 279 -21.75 17.51 7.44
CA GLU A 279 -21.10 18.36 8.46
C GLU A 279 -19.58 18.35 8.26
N ALA A 280 -18.90 19.33 8.90
CA ALA A 280 -17.44 19.43 8.89
C ALA A 280 -16.87 19.20 10.30
N ILE A 281 -15.68 18.55 10.38
CA ILE A 281 -14.91 18.39 11.62
C ILE A 281 -13.43 18.71 11.41
N TRP A 282 -12.78 19.15 12.51
CA TRP A 282 -11.34 19.47 12.55
C TRP A 282 -10.76 19.17 13.94
N GLY A 283 -9.46 19.48 14.15
CA GLY A 283 -8.71 19.05 15.34
C GLY A 283 -9.29 19.53 16.68
N ASP A 284 -9.56 20.82 16.77
CA ASP A 284 -10.06 21.54 17.95
C ASP A 284 -11.58 21.85 17.88
N ASP A 285 -12.32 21.10 17.06
CA ASP A 285 -13.77 21.20 16.97
C ASP A 285 -14.42 20.77 18.31
N PRO A 286 -15.11 21.68 19.03
CA PRO A 286 -15.70 21.36 20.34
C PRO A 286 -16.80 20.31 20.28
N ASP A 287 -17.47 20.16 19.13
CA ASP A 287 -18.53 19.18 18.91
C ASP A 287 -18.06 17.92 18.18
N ARG A 288 -16.74 17.74 17.99
CA ARG A 288 -16.14 16.63 17.25
C ARG A 288 -16.68 15.27 17.68
N ALA A 289 -16.68 14.97 18.97
CA ALA A 289 -17.14 13.69 19.49
C ALA A 289 -18.65 13.44 19.19
N LYS A 290 -19.49 14.48 19.34
CA LYS A 290 -20.93 14.40 19.02
C LYS A 290 -21.17 14.20 17.53
N LYS A 291 -20.42 14.89 16.66
CA LYS A 291 -20.54 14.75 15.21
C LYS A 291 -20.10 13.35 14.74
N LEU A 292 -19.01 12.81 15.30
CA LEU A 292 -18.58 11.45 15.03
C LEU A 292 -19.64 10.42 15.44
N GLU A 293 -20.27 10.59 16.60
CA GLU A 293 -21.33 9.70 17.06
C GLU A 293 -22.58 9.79 16.18
N ARG A 294 -22.97 11.01 15.76
CA ARG A 294 -24.08 11.22 14.82
C ARG A 294 -23.79 10.62 13.45
N HIS A 295 -22.56 10.73 12.97
CA HIS A 295 -22.13 10.07 11.73
C HIS A 295 -22.22 8.55 11.87
N LYS A 296 -21.75 7.96 12.97
CA LYS A 296 -21.88 6.52 13.23
C LYS A 296 -23.34 6.04 13.27
N ARG A 297 -24.29 6.85 13.73
CA ARG A 297 -25.72 6.52 13.74
C ARG A 297 -26.43 6.75 12.40
N GLY A 298 -25.76 7.36 11.41
CA GLY A 298 -26.37 7.73 10.13
C GLY A 298 -27.17 9.04 10.15
N ASP A 299 -27.12 9.81 11.24
CA ASP A 299 -27.74 11.14 11.33
C ASP A 299 -27.01 12.15 10.41
N ILE A 300 -25.75 11.92 10.13
CA ILE A 300 -24.91 12.62 9.17
C ILE A 300 -24.51 11.62 8.09
N THR A 301 -24.79 11.91 6.81
CA THR A 301 -24.43 11.05 5.68
C THR A 301 -23.00 11.33 5.21
N VAL A 302 -22.61 12.62 5.14
CA VAL A 302 -21.29 13.04 4.65
C VAL A 302 -20.56 13.83 5.73
N LEU A 303 -19.40 13.35 6.15
CA LEU A 303 -18.57 14.02 7.12
C LEU A 303 -17.26 14.50 6.48
N PHE A 304 -17.16 15.80 6.19
CA PHE A 304 -15.94 16.40 5.70
C PHE A 304 -14.95 16.64 6.84
N ASN A 305 -13.67 16.34 6.61
CA ASN A 305 -12.67 16.51 7.64
C ASN A 305 -11.37 17.14 7.10
N CYS A 306 -10.69 17.89 7.96
CA CYS A 306 -9.36 18.40 7.72
C CYS A 306 -8.36 17.73 8.68
N GLY A 307 -7.61 16.75 8.17
CA GLY A 307 -6.46 16.14 8.86
C GLY A 307 -6.75 15.25 10.09
N VAL A 308 -8.02 15.03 10.46
CA VAL A 308 -8.36 14.34 11.73
C VAL A 308 -8.81 12.90 11.58
N LEU A 309 -9.33 12.49 10.42
CA LEU A 309 -9.81 11.12 10.20
C LEU A 309 -8.84 10.26 9.37
N ILE A 310 -7.68 10.78 9.04
CA ILE A 310 -6.64 10.03 8.30
C ILE A 310 -6.18 8.83 9.13
N GLU A 311 -6.06 9.01 10.46
CA GLU A 311 -5.63 7.99 11.41
C GLU A 311 -6.61 7.92 12.59
N GLY A 312 -6.75 6.74 13.21
CA GLY A 312 -7.52 6.58 14.45
C GLY A 312 -9.04 6.54 14.33
N TYR A 313 -9.64 6.77 13.17
CA TYR A 313 -11.10 6.62 13.01
C TYR A 313 -11.45 5.22 12.51
N ASP A 314 -12.40 4.59 13.18
CA ASP A 314 -12.77 3.20 12.98
C ASP A 314 -14.27 3.02 12.92
N ASP A 315 -14.84 2.92 11.69
CA ASP A 315 -16.26 2.71 11.43
C ASP A 315 -16.45 1.93 10.11
N TRP A 316 -16.92 0.71 10.18
CA TRP A 316 -17.14 -0.16 9.04
C TRP A 316 -18.23 0.35 8.08
N ARG A 317 -19.19 1.16 8.58
CA ARG A 317 -20.31 1.69 7.77
C ARG A 317 -19.84 2.67 6.69
N VAL A 318 -18.67 3.27 6.86
CA VAL A 318 -18.09 4.12 5.82
C VAL A 318 -17.88 3.30 4.54
N SER A 319 -18.65 3.62 3.51
CA SER A 319 -18.65 2.91 2.23
C SER A 319 -18.47 3.85 1.02
N CYS A 320 -18.18 5.13 1.28
CA CYS A 320 -17.76 6.10 0.28
C CYS A 320 -16.67 7.01 0.84
N ILE A 321 -15.62 7.23 0.05
CA ILE A 321 -14.52 8.16 0.36
C ILE A 321 -14.46 9.23 -0.73
N VAL A 322 -14.50 10.50 -0.34
CA VAL A 322 -14.28 11.64 -1.23
C VAL A 322 -12.88 12.21 -0.98
N LEU A 323 -12.01 12.11 -1.98
CA LEU A 323 -10.65 12.62 -1.94
C LEU A 323 -10.59 14.01 -2.55
N ALA A 324 -11.08 15.03 -1.82
CA ALA A 324 -11.04 16.42 -2.27
C ALA A 324 -9.68 17.11 -2.00
N CYS A 325 -8.74 16.40 -1.38
CA CYS A 325 -7.39 16.85 -1.05
C CYS A 325 -6.34 16.11 -1.90
N PRO A 326 -5.83 16.73 -2.97
CA PRO A 326 -4.73 16.15 -3.75
C PRO A 326 -3.51 15.90 -2.87
N THR A 327 -2.78 14.81 -3.11
CA THR A 327 -1.57 14.48 -2.35
C THR A 327 -0.53 13.78 -3.23
N LYS A 328 0.75 13.98 -2.89
CA LYS A 328 1.89 13.23 -3.43
C LYS A 328 2.33 12.10 -2.50
N SER A 329 1.72 12.00 -1.31
CA SER A 329 2.08 11.02 -0.30
C SER A 329 1.27 9.73 -0.45
N PRO A 330 1.88 8.61 -0.89
CA PRO A 330 1.20 7.31 -0.93
C PRO A 330 0.69 6.88 0.45
N VAL A 331 1.45 7.19 1.50
CA VAL A 331 1.08 6.88 2.89
C VAL A 331 -0.26 7.52 3.26
N LYS A 332 -0.37 8.85 3.04
CA LYS A 332 -1.60 9.60 3.32
C LYS A 332 -2.77 9.07 2.49
N PHE A 333 -2.53 8.78 1.21
CA PHE A 333 -3.55 8.23 0.32
C PHE A 333 -4.07 6.87 0.81
N ILE A 334 -3.15 5.91 1.11
CA ILE A 334 -3.50 4.57 1.61
C ILE A 334 -4.26 4.63 2.94
N GLN A 335 -3.82 5.46 3.88
CA GLN A 335 -4.50 5.64 5.16
C GLN A 335 -5.91 6.19 4.97
N THR A 336 -6.07 7.13 4.04
CA THR A 336 -7.35 7.77 3.73
C THR A 336 -8.34 6.77 3.13
N ILE A 337 -7.98 6.05 2.05
CA ILE A 337 -8.88 5.07 1.44
C ILE A 337 -9.13 3.87 2.36
N GLY A 338 -8.16 3.52 3.18
CA GLY A 338 -8.27 2.45 4.17
C GLY A 338 -9.37 2.66 5.22
N ARG A 339 -9.90 3.89 5.36
CA ARG A 339 -11.05 4.15 6.24
C ARG A 339 -12.34 3.52 5.73
N GLY A 340 -12.43 3.33 4.41
CA GLY A 340 -13.60 2.71 3.77
C GLY A 340 -13.48 1.22 3.51
N THR A 341 -12.30 0.59 3.73
CA THR A 341 -12.09 -0.81 3.35
C THR A 341 -12.54 -1.84 4.38
N ARG A 342 -12.92 -1.43 5.59
CA ARG A 342 -13.31 -2.37 6.66
C ARG A 342 -14.54 -3.17 6.32
N LEU A 343 -14.48 -4.43 6.75
CA LEU A 343 -15.64 -5.32 6.77
C LEU A 343 -16.62 -4.89 7.88
N GLU A 344 -17.87 -5.25 7.71
CA GLU A 344 -18.87 -5.19 8.75
C GLU A 344 -18.47 -6.04 9.96
N ASP A 345 -18.73 -5.53 11.17
CA ASP A 345 -18.39 -6.24 12.38
C ASP A 345 -19.14 -7.57 12.46
N GLY A 346 -18.41 -8.64 12.67
CA GLY A 346 -18.97 -10.00 12.76
C GLY A 346 -19.18 -10.73 11.43
N CYS A 347 -19.00 -10.08 10.28
CA CYS A 347 -19.24 -10.72 8.98
C CYS A 347 -18.22 -11.83 8.63
N GLY A 348 -17.04 -11.85 9.26
CA GLY A 348 -16.01 -12.85 8.95
C GLY A 348 -15.29 -12.56 7.63
N ASN A 349 -14.97 -13.61 6.87
CA ASN A 349 -14.26 -13.50 5.59
C ASN A 349 -15.25 -13.45 4.43
N LEU A 350 -15.16 -12.42 3.58
CA LEU A 350 -16.09 -12.20 2.46
C LEU A 350 -16.14 -13.34 1.45
N ASN A 351 -15.04 -14.06 1.25
CA ASN A 351 -14.98 -15.17 0.30
C ASN A 351 -15.74 -16.42 0.79
N ASN A 352 -16.06 -16.45 2.09
CA ASN A 352 -16.73 -17.58 2.74
C ASN A 352 -18.15 -17.25 3.22
N ILE A 353 -18.62 -16.02 2.98
CA ILE A 353 -19.96 -15.59 3.42
C ILE A 353 -21.02 -16.16 2.49
N ILE A 354 -22.02 -16.79 3.09
CA ILE A 354 -23.29 -17.11 2.43
C ILE A 354 -24.16 -15.85 2.51
N GLU A 355 -24.58 -15.33 1.38
CA GLU A 355 -25.43 -14.13 1.34
C GLU A 355 -26.79 -14.43 1.95
N GLU A 356 -27.17 -13.61 2.91
CA GLU A 356 -28.53 -13.56 3.44
C GLU A 356 -29.29 -12.45 2.70
N PRO A 357 -30.36 -12.75 1.96
CA PRO A 357 -31.08 -11.74 1.15
C PRO A 357 -31.62 -10.58 1.98
N GLU A 358 -31.88 -10.81 3.28
CA GLU A 358 -32.46 -9.81 4.21
C GLU A 358 -31.39 -8.91 4.84
N HIS A 359 -30.09 -9.27 4.75
CA HIS A 359 -28.97 -8.49 5.28
C HIS A 359 -27.75 -8.56 4.35
N PRO A 360 -27.73 -7.74 3.28
CA PRO A 360 -26.59 -7.71 2.38
C PRO A 360 -25.37 -7.08 3.08
N TYR A 361 -24.30 -7.87 3.23
CA TYR A 361 -23.05 -7.38 3.79
C TYR A 361 -22.40 -6.35 2.87
N LYS A 362 -21.66 -5.41 3.47
CA LYS A 362 -20.84 -4.45 2.74
C LYS A 362 -19.81 -5.18 1.87
N ARG A 363 -19.86 -5.00 0.55
CA ARG A 363 -18.97 -5.65 -0.45
C ARG A 363 -17.90 -4.74 -1.00
N ASP A 364 -18.17 -3.44 -1.04
CA ASP A 364 -17.28 -2.46 -1.64
C ASP A 364 -17.25 -1.12 -0.89
N CYS A 365 -16.30 -0.27 -1.27
CA CYS A 365 -16.24 1.13 -0.92
C CYS A 365 -16.00 1.95 -2.19
N LEU A 366 -16.83 2.96 -2.40
CA LEU A 366 -16.64 3.92 -3.48
C LEU A 366 -15.52 4.91 -3.14
N VAL A 367 -14.67 5.21 -4.10
CA VAL A 367 -13.66 6.26 -4.01
C VAL A 367 -13.90 7.28 -5.11
N LEU A 368 -14.32 8.47 -4.74
CA LEU A 368 -14.41 9.63 -5.63
C LEU A 368 -13.07 10.36 -5.57
N ASP A 369 -12.19 10.06 -6.53
CA ASP A 369 -10.82 10.56 -6.59
C ASP A 369 -10.79 11.85 -7.40
N VAL A 370 -10.75 13.00 -6.70
CA VAL A 370 -10.78 14.32 -7.34
C VAL A 370 -9.39 14.68 -7.83
N VAL A 371 -9.22 14.54 -9.15
CA VAL A 371 -7.93 14.69 -9.84
C VAL A 371 -7.87 16.05 -10.54
N ASP A 372 -6.96 16.87 -10.06
CA ASP A 372 -6.69 18.20 -10.60
C ASP A 372 -5.58 18.15 -11.67
N ASN A 373 -5.51 19.15 -12.55
CA ASN A 373 -4.50 19.20 -13.61
C ASN A 373 -3.10 19.43 -13.03
N ALA A 374 -2.21 18.47 -13.28
CA ALA A 374 -0.78 18.58 -12.96
C ALA A 374 0.03 18.20 -14.21
N LYS A 375 0.95 19.06 -14.64
CA LYS A 375 1.79 18.85 -15.85
C LYS A 375 2.75 17.66 -15.76
N ARG A 376 2.98 17.13 -14.56
CA ARG A 376 3.82 15.94 -14.32
C ARG A 376 3.00 14.92 -13.55
N ASN A 377 3.05 13.66 -13.96
CA ASN A 377 2.39 12.49 -13.33
C ASN A 377 2.92 12.21 -11.90
N THR A 378 2.71 13.15 -11.00
CA THR A 378 3.24 13.09 -9.63
C THR A 378 2.15 12.97 -8.57
N LEU A 379 0.86 12.96 -8.98
CA LEU A 379 -0.26 12.71 -8.08
C LEU A 379 -0.40 11.23 -7.77
N VAL A 380 -0.65 10.93 -6.51
CA VAL A 380 -1.10 9.58 -6.13
C VAL A 380 -2.59 9.49 -6.38
N THR A 381 -3.00 8.52 -7.17
CA THR A 381 -4.39 8.20 -7.49
C THR A 381 -4.68 6.75 -7.14
N LEU A 382 -5.95 6.36 -7.13
CA LEU A 382 -6.30 4.97 -6.84
C LEU A 382 -5.63 3.98 -7.82
N PRO A 383 -5.59 4.21 -9.14
CA PRO A 383 -4.83 3.37 -10.07
C PRO A 383 -3.32 3.35 -9.80
N THR A 384 -2.67 4.51 -9.59
CA THR A 384 -1.21 4.55 -9.38
C THR A 384 -0.76 3.87 -8.10
N LEU A 385 -1.60 3.86 -7.08
CA LEU A 385 -1.33 3.14 -5.85
C LEU A 385 -1.12 1.64 -6.07
N MET A 386 -1.78 1.10 -7.08
CA MET A 386 -1.72 -0.33 -7.44
C MET A 386 -0.81 -0.60 -8.65
N GLY A 387 0.07 0.35 -9.00
CA GLY A 387 1.01 0.21 -10.10
C GLY A 387 0.41 0.40 -11.49
N MET A 388 -0.84 0.87 -11.59
CA MET A 388 -1.48 1.19 -12.86
C MET A 388 -1.20 2.64 -13.27
N SER A 389 -1.52 2.98 -14.51
CA SER A 389 -1.33 4.34 -15.05
C SER A 389 -2.19 5.39 -14.33
N ALA A 390 -1.60 6.59 -14.11
CA ALA A 390 -2.31 7.73 -13.53
C ALA A 390 -3.44 8.27 -14.44
N VAL A 391 -3.38 7.99 -15.72
CA VAL A 391 -4.43 8.42 -16.67
C VAL A 391 -5.67 7.53 -16.65
N LEU A 392 -5.53 6.31 -16.10
CA LEU A 392 -6.60 5.32 -16.10
C LEU A 392 -7.79 5.76 -15.24
N ASP A 393 -8.99 5.65 -15.78
CA ASP A 393 -10.25 5.74 -15.05
C ASP A 393 -10.84 4.33 -14.89
N LEU A 394 -11.25 4.00 -13.67
CA LEU A 394 -11.86 2.70 -13.35
C LEU A 394 -13.37 2.68 -13.65
N HIS A 395 -14.00 3.83 -13.88
CA HIS A 395 -15.45 3.97 -14.12
C HIS A 395 -16.33 3.18 -13.15
N GLY A 396 -15.95 3.18 -11.85
CA GLY A 396 -16.68 2.45 -10.82
C GLY A 396 -16.46 0.94 -10.82
N ASN A 397 -15.54 0.42 -11.66
CA ASN A 397 -15.10 -0.97 -11.52
C ASN A 397 -14.22 -1.16 -10.28
N GLY A 398 -14.19 -2.39 -9.77
CA GLY A 398 -13.32 -2.76 -8.67
C GLY A 398 -11.85 -2.69 -9.06
N ILE A 399 -10.99 -2.20 -8.14
CA ILE A 399 -9.57 -2.03 -8.45
C ILE A 399 -8.86 -3.36 -8.62
N VAL A 400 -9.14 -4.34 -7.76
CA VAL A 400 -8.53 -5.68 -7.85
C VAL A 400 -9.01 -6.41 -9.10
N GLU A 401 -10.29 -6.29 -9.43
CA GLU A 401 -10.85 -6.83 -10.67
C GLU A 401 -10.20 -6.21 -11.91
N SER A 402 -10.02 -4.89 -11.91
CA SER A 402 -9.37 -4.16 -13.02
C SER A 402 -7.91 -4.57 -13.20
N ILE A 403 -7.16 -4.75 -12.09
CA ILE A 403 -5.78 -5.26 -12.13
C ILE A 403 -5.75 -6.65 -12.76
N LYS A 404 -6.62 -7.55 -12.33
CA LYS A 404 -6.68 -8.92 -12.90
C LYS A 404 -6.95 -8.89 -14.40
N LYS A 405 -7.90 -8.07 -14.85
CA LYS A 405 -8.19 -7.88 -16.28
C LYS A 405 -6.97 -7.37 -17.06
N LEU A 406 -6.24 -6.40 -16.50
CA LEU A 406 -5.02 -5.87 -17.12
C LEU A 406 -3.88 -6.90 -17.12
N GLU A 407 -3.68 -7.64 -16.03
CA GLU A 407 -2.67 -8.71 -15.95
C GLU A 407 -2.98 -9.85 -16.93
N GLU A 408 -4.24 -10.24 -17.08
CA GLU A 408 -4.69 -11.22 -18.07
C GLU A 408 -4.46 -10.69 -19.50
N ALA A 409 -4.86 -9.45 -19.76
CA ALA A 409 -4.60 -8.80 -21.05
C ALA A 409 -3.10 -8.70 -21.33
N GLN A 410 -2.28 -8.34 -20.35
CA GLN A 410 -0.82 -8.29 -20.49
C GLN A 410 -0.21 -9.68 -20.76
N LYS A 411 -0.76 -10.76 -20.14
CA LYS A 411 -0.34 -12.13 -20.42
C LYS A 411 -0.71 -12.58 -21.84
N GLU A 412 -1.89 -12.18 -22.31
CA GLU A 412 -2.34 -12.51 -23.67
C GLU A 412 -1.66 -11.63 -24.73
N HIS A 413 -1.30 -10.39 -24.35
CA HIS A 413 -0.73 -9.36 -25.22
C HIS A 413 0.50 -8.70 -24.56
N PRO A 414 1.61 -9.41 -24.38
CA PRO A 414 2.74 -8.95 -23.57
C PRO A 414 3.46 -7.70 -24.09
N ASN A 415 3.13 -7.24 -25.30
CA ASN A 415 3.76 -6.08 -25.94
C ASN A 415 2.87 -4.85 -26.01
N ILE A 416 1.65 -4.94 -25.53
CA ILE A 416 0.81 -3.76 -25.45
C ILE A 416 1.25 -2.95 -24.25
N ASP A 417 1.56 -1.69 -24.48
CA ASP A 417 1.75 -0.72 -23.41
C ASP A 417 0.40 -0.25 -22.89
N PHE A 418 -0.05 -0.84 -21.80
CA PHE A 418 -1.27 -0.45 -21.12
C PHE A 418 -1.12 0.83 -20.29
N SER A 419 0.07 1.42 -20.19
CA SER A 419 0.29 2.68 -19.47
C SER A 419 -0.46 3.86 -20.11
N THR A 420 -0.80 3.76 -21.39
CA THR A 420 -1.55 4.78 -22.13
C THR A 420 -3.06 4.56 -22.11
N LEU A 421 -3.55 3.46 -21.54
CA LEU A 421 -4.97 3.19 -21.39
C LEU A 421 -5.62 4.21 -20.45
N ALA A 422 -6.57 4.99 -20.99
CA ALA A 422 -7.24 6.04 -20.22
C ALA A 422 -8.52 5.54 -19.50
N ASP A 423 -9.12 4.46 -20.01
CA ASP A 423 -10.40 3.94 -19.56
C ASP A 423 -10.36 2.40 -19.55
N ILE A 424 -10.61 1.80 -18.40
CA ILE A 424 -10.61 0.33 -18.28
C ILE A 424 -11.70 -0.34 -19.12
N THR A 425 -12.80 0.36 -19.40
CA THR A 425 -13.90 -0.17 -20.21
C THR A 425 -13.53 -0.25 -21.69
N GLU A 426 -12.52 0.51 -22.11
CA GLU A 426 -12.01 0.54 -23.48
C GLU A 426 -10.84 -0.44 -23.71
N LEU A 427 -10.51 -1.29 -22.72
CA LEU A 427 -9.38 -2.20 -22.78
C LEU A 427 -9.33 -3.02 -24.08
N GLN A 428 -10.46 -3.58 -24.52
CA GLN A 428 -10.53 -4.38 -25.75
C GLN A 428 -10.30 -3.53 -27.02
N THR A 429 -10.74 -2.28 -27.01
CA THR A 429 -10.51 -1.34 -28.12
C THR A 429 -9.05 -0.93 -28.16
N HIS A 430 -8.45 -0.67 -27.01
CA HIS A 430 -7.03 -0.33 -26.88
C HIS A 430 -6.13 -1.45 -27.41
N ILE A 431 -6.42 -2.72 -27.07
CA ILE A 431 -5.74 -3.90 -27.59
C ILE A 431 -5.75 -3.95 -29.12
N LYS A 432 -6.89 -3.63 -29.74
CA LYS A 432 -7.01 -3.66 -31.21
C LYS A 432 -6.24 -2.54 -31.90
N ALA A 433 -6.05 -1.41 -31.25
CA ALA A 433 -5.43 -0.21 -31.84
C ALA A 433 -3.89 -0.28 -31.87
N ILE A 434 -3.25 -1.16 -31.11
CA ILE A 434 -1.80 -1.19 -30.95
C ILE A 434 -1.19 -2.33 -31.79
N ASN A 435 -0.05 -2.03 -32.46
CA ASN A 435 0.71 -3.03 -33.19
C ASN A 435 1.47 -3.94 -32.20
N LEU A 436 1.05 -5.19 -32.10
CA LEU A 436 1.57 -6.21 -31.18
C LEU A 436 3.06 -6.50 -31.30
N PHE A 437 3.73 -6.07 -32.35
CA PHE A 437 5.12 -6.47 -32.67
C PHE A 437 6.12 -5.31 -32.59
N GLU A 438 5.66 -4.09 -32.26
CA GLU A 438 6.55 -2.99 -31.88
C GLU A 438 6.89 -3.08 -30.40
N TYR A 439 8.18 -3.13 -30.08
CA TYR A 439 8.67 -3.26 -28.72
C TYR A 439 9.82 -2.28 -28.45
N HIS A 440 9.72 -1.57 -27.33
CA HIS A 440 10.80 -0.75 -26.79
C HIS A 440 11.17 -1.26 -25.40
N PHE A 441 12.46 -1.37 -25.09
CA PHE A 441 12.89 -1.66 -23.72
C PHE A 441 12.61 -0.47 -22.81
N ALA A 442 12.36 -0.73 -21.52
CA ALA A 442 12.25 0.35 -20.54
C ALA A 442 13.56 1.16 -20.51
N PRO A 443 13.48 2.49 -20.34
CA PRO A 443 14.66 3.35 -20.31
C PRO A 443 15.74 2.89 -19.32
N ASP A 444 15.33 2.42 -18.13
CA ASP A 444 16.25 1.91 -17.11
C ASP A 444 17.02 0.67 -17.59
N VAL A 445 16.35 -0.24 -18.32
CA VAL A 445 16.98 -1.40 -18.92
C VAL A 445 17.94 -0.98 -20.04
N GLU A 446 17.53 -0.01 -20.88
CA GLU A 446 18.38 0.46 -21.98
C GLU A 446 19.66 1.12 -21.50
N GLN A 447 19.61 1.82 -20.38
CA GLN A 447 20.74 2.55 -19.82
C GLN A 447 21.69 1.65 -19.00
N ASN A 448 21.15 0.64 -18.31
CA ASN A 448 21.87 -0.03 -17.22
C ASN A 448 22.18 -1.51 -17.45
N SER A 449 21.62 -2.16 -18.50
CA SER A 449 21.86 -3.58 -18.77
C SER A 449 22.01 -3.88 -20.26
N GLU A 450 22.87 -4.84 -20.60
CA GLU A 450 22.96 -5.41 -21.94
C GLU A 450 21.97 -6.55 -22.18
N LEU A 451 21.31 -7.02 -21.13
CA LEU A 451 20.42 -8.18 -21.18
C LEU A 451 18.96 -7.79 -21.47
N SER A 452 18.20 -8.76 -21.94
CA SER A 452 16.79 -8.57 -22.38
C SER A 452 15.81 -8.65 -21.21
N TRP A 453 15.95 -7.76 -20.24
CA TRP A 453 14.97 -7.60 -19.17
C TRP A 453 13.66 -7.04 -19.71
N PHE A 454 12.54 -7.49 -19.16
CA PHE A 454 11.22 -6.91 -19.45
C PHE A 454 10.55 -6.46 -18.15
N VAL A 455 9.70 -5.46 -18.26
CA VAL A 455 8.94 -4.94 -17.10
C VAL A 455 7.66 -5.75 -16.96
N SER A 456 7.43 -6.28 -15.77
CA SER A 456 6.16 -6.95 -15.44
C SER A 456 5.03 -5.93 -15.24
N PRO A 457 3.76 -6.35 -15.27
CA PRO A 457 2.63 -5.47 -14.95
C PRO A 457 2.68 -4.86 -13.54
N THR A 458 3.42 -5.48 -12.63
CA THR A 458 3.65 -5.00 -11.26
C THR A 458 4.83 -4.04 -11.15
N GLY A 459 5.52 -3.74 -12.27
CA GLY A 459 6.67 -2.84 -12.29
C GLY A 459 8.01 -3.49 -11.94
N SER A 460 8.06 -4.81 -11.68
CA SER A 460 9.33 -5.53 -11.51
C SER A 460 10.02 -5.78 -12.86
N TYR A 461 11.34 -5.91 -12.85
CA TYR A 461 12.12 -6.27 -14.04
C TYR A 461 12.41 -7.75 -14.01
N VAL A 462 12.05 -8.48 -15.06
CA VAL A 462 12.21 -9.94 -15.16
C VAL A 462 13.13 -10.31 -16.32
N LEU A 463 14.12 -11.16 -16.04
CA LEU A 463 14.98 -11.79 -17.03
C LEU A 463 14.70 -13.29 -17.05
N LEU A 464 14.21 -13.80 -18.17
CA LEU A 464 14.00 -15.24 -18.33
C LEU A 464 15.28 -15.91 -18.84
N LEU A 465 15.53 -17.07 -18.25
CA LEU A 465 16.69 -17.90 -18.53
C LEU A 465 16.23 -19.28 -19.06
N PRO A 466 17.10 -20.05 -19.73
CA PRO A 466 16.80 -21.42 -20.13
C PRO A 466 16.39 -22.31 -18.94
N ASN A 467 15.73 -23.43 -19.24
CA ASN A 467 15.33 -24.46 -18.26
C ASN A 467 14.34 -23.98 -17.17
N LYS A 468 13.57 -22.94 -17.49
CA LYS A 468 12.61 -22.31 -16.57
C LYS A 468 13.26 -21.51 -15.43
N ASP A 469 14.52 -21.24 -15.46
CA ASP A 469 15.17 -20.30 -14.56
C ASP A 469 14.77 -18.87 -14.87
N TYR A 470 14.90 -17.97 -13.91
CA TYR A 470 14.63 -16.55 -14.06
C TYR A 470 15.33 -15.73 -12.99
N LEU A 471 15.51 -14.46 -13.27
CA LEU A 471 15.82 -13.43 -12.28
C LEU A 471 14.74 -12.36 -12.31
N GLU A 472 14.39 -11.83 -11.15
CA GLU A 472 13.43 -10.74 -10.99
C GLU A 472 14.03 -9.67 -10.08
N ILE A 473 13.93 -8.41 -10.49
CA ILE A 473 14.39 -7.24 -9.74
C ILE A 473 13.15 -6.42 -9.38
N GLU A 474 12.99 -6.13 -8.10
CA GLU A 474 11.90 -5.29 -7.61
C GLU A 474 12.40 -4.33 -6.51
N GLN A 475 11.71 -3.22 -6.32
CA GLN A 475 12.02 -2.31 -5.24
C GLN A 475 11.22 -2.70 -4.00
N ASN A 476 11.93 -2.92 -2.88
CA ASN A 476 11.29 -3.21 -1.60
C ASN A 476 10.84 -1.93 -0.88
N LEU A 477 10.15 -2.11 0.24
CA LEU A 477 9.58 -1.03 1.05
C LEU A 477 10.61 -0.20 1.83
N LEU A 478 11.87 -0.63 1.83
CA LEU A 478 12.99 0.13 2.39
C LEU A 478 13.73 0.96 1.31
N ASP A 479 13.08 1.15 0.15
CA ASP A 479 13.61 1.82 -1.04
C ASP A 479 14.87 1.18 -1.62
N LYS A 480 15.13 -0.10 -1.28
CA LYS A 480 16.22 -0.87 -1.86
C LYS A 480 15.73 -1.75 -2.99
N TRP A 481 16.63 -2.06 -3.90
CA TRP A 481 16.37 -2.96 -5.00
C TRP A 481 16.80 -4.38 -4.63
N GLU A 482 15.86 -5.31 -4.73
CA GLU A 482 16.07 -6.73 -4.46
C GLU A 482 16.10 -7.53 -5.77
N LEU A 483 17.06 -8.46 -5.86
CA LEU A 483 17.12 -9.48 -6.89
C LEU A 483 16.75 -10.81 -6.27
N HIS A 484 15.84 -11.53 -6.90
CA HIS A 484 15.56 -12.92 -6.55
C HIS A 484 15.34 -13.78 -7.80
N GLY A 485 15.58 -15.07 -7.69
CA GLY A 485 15.37 -16.00 -8.79
C GLY A 485 16.24 -17.24 -8.73
N THR A 486 16.30 -17.95 -9.85
CA THR A 486 17.06 -19.20 -9.97
C THR A 486 17.97 -19.19 -11.20
N ILE A 487 19.14 -19.77 -11.07
CA ILE A 487 20.08 -20.06 -12.17
C ILE A 487 20.59 -21.48 -11.98
N LYS A 488 20.39 -22.36 -12.98
CA LYS A 488 20.76 -23.79 -12.94
C LYS A 488 20.18 -24.47 -11.67
N GLY A 489 18.94 -24.08 -11.30
CA GLY A 489 18.23 -24.62 -10.11
C GLY A 489 18.77 -24.11 -8.77
N LYS A 490 19.78 -23.26 -8.75
CA LYS A 490 20.29 -22.63 -7.52
C LYS A 490 19.60 -21.29 -7.30
N VAL A 491 19.09 -21.06 -6.09
CA VAL A 491 18.43 -19.81 -5.70
C VAL A 491 19.45 -18.72 -5.46
N TYR A 492 19.16 -17.53 -5.97
CA TYR A 492 19.94 -16.30 -5.78
C TYR A 492 19.06 -15.22 -5.17
N HIS A 493 19.65 -14.48 -4.26
CA HIS A 493 19.06 -13.31 -3.64
C HIS A 493 20.14 -12.25 -3.44
N GLY A 494 19.79 -10.99 -3.66
CA GLY A 494 20.71 -9.86 -3.49
C GLY A 494 19.94 -8.56 -3.27
N GLU A 495 20.57 -7.59 -2.62
CA GLU A 495 20.01 -6.27 -2.33
C GLU A 495 21.01 -5.18 -2.73
N ARG A 496 20.53 -4.07 -3.31
CA ARG A 496 21.32 -2.88 -3.66
C ARG A 496 20.52 -1.61 -3.38
N ASP A 497 21.22 -0.51 -3.18
CA ASP A 497 20.62 0.79 -2.91
C ASP A 497 20.05 1.48 -4.16
N THR A 498 20.59 1.16 -5.36
CA THR A 498 20.14 1.76 -6.62
C THR A 498 19.84 0.69 -7.68
N ILE A 499 18.96 1.05 -8.63
CA ILE A 499 18.59 0.18 -9.75
C ILE A 499 19.79 -0.11 -10.65
N GLU A 500 20.66 0.88 -10.89
CA GLU A 500 21.86 0.75 -11.69
C GLU A 500 22.80 -0.29 -11.09
N ALA A 501 23.06 -0.18 -9.76
CA ALA A 501 23.91 -1.13 -9.06
C ALA A 501 23.30 -2.55 -9.05
N MET A 502 21.96 -2.65 -9.07
CA MET A 502 21.28 -3.93 -9.13
C MET A 502 21.40 -4.56 -10.52
N PHE A 503 21.17 -3.80 -11.61
CA PHE A 503 21.39 -4.32 -12.97
C PHE A 503 22.84 -4.75 -13.20
N MET A 504 23.82 -3.95 -12.76
CA MET A 504 25.23 -4.32 -12.85
C MET A 504 25.54 -5.63 -12.12
N ALA A 505 25.00 -5.80 -10.90
CA ALA A 505 25.21 -7.01 -10.12
C ALA A 505 24.53 -8.23 -10.75
N ALA A 506 23.36 -8.05 -11.34
CA ALA A 506 22.61 -9.10 -12.03
C ALA A 506 23.32 -9.52 -13.33
N ASP A 507 23.77 -8.57 -14.13
CA ASP A 507 24.53 -8.84 -15.35
C ASP A 507 25.85 -9.57 -15.04
N ASP A 508 26.60 -9.12 -14.03
CA ASP A 508 27.81 -9.78 -13.54
C ASP A 508 27.55 -11.22 -13.07
N LEU A 509 26.44 -11.45 -12.38
CA LEU A 509 26.02 -12.77 -11.92
C LEU A 509 25.79 -13.70 -13.13
N ILE A 510 25.05 -13.23 -14.13
CA ILE A 510 24.74 -13.98 -15.35
C ILE A 510 26.02 -14.26 -16.15
N PHE A 511 26.89 -13.26 -16.35
CA PHE A 511 28.12 -13.40 -17.08
C PHE A 511 29.06 -14.46 -16.47
N LYS A 512 29.03 -14.60 -15.14
CA LYS A 512 29.83 -15.60 -14.41
C LYS A 512 29.16 -16.98 -14.35
N ALA A 513 27.85 -17.02 -14.13
CA ALA A 513 27.16 -18.28 -13.87
C ALA A 513 26.77 -19.06 -15.14
N ILE A 514 26.41 -18.36 -16.21
CA ILE A 514 25.89 -18.94 -17.46
C ILE A 514 26.37 -18.19 -18.72
N PRO A 515 27.69 -18.04 -18.95
CA PRO A 515 28.21 -17.32 -20.12
C PRO A 515 27.74 -17.91 -21.46
N GLU A 516 27.39 -19.19 -21.48
CA GLU A 516 26.90 -19.89 -22.67
C GLU A 516 25.55 -19.38 -23.20
N VAL A 517 24.71 -18.78 -22.35
CA VAL A 517 23.40 -18.28 -22.78
C VAL A 517 23.42 -16.81 -23.22
N LEU A 518 24.53 -16.10 -23.07
CA LEU A 518 24.63 -14.67 -23.37
C LEU A 518 24.20 -14.32 -24.80
N LYS A 519 24.55 -15.16 -25.77
CA LYS A 519 24.11 -14.98 -27.16
C LYS A 519 22.60 -15.01 -27.36
N ILE A 520 21.86 -15.58 -26.40
CA ILE A 520 20.39 -15.71 -26.48
C ILE A 520 19.72 -14.54 -25.79
N ILE A 521 20.28 -14.06 -24.67
CA ILE A 521 19.64 -13.09 -23.77
C ILE A 521 20.18 -11.66 -23.88
N ARG A 522 21.30 -11.43 -24.64
CA ARG A 522 21.76 -10.07 -24.94
C ARG A 522 20.85 -9.37 -25.93
N ARG A 523 20.61 -8.06 -25.70
CA ARG A 523 19.73 -7.23 -26.52
C ARG A 523 20.24 -6.97 -27.95
N LYS A 524 21.54 -6.90 -28.13
CA LYS A 524 22.21 -6.51 -29.40
C LYS A 524 23.11 -7.62 -29.91
N GLU A 525 22.49 -8.66 -30.48
CA GLU A 525 23.22 -9.74 -31.18
C GLU A 525 22.82 -9.79 -32.65
N LYS A 526 23.77 -10.00 -33.56
CA LYS A 526 23.54 -9.96 -35.01
C LYS A 526 22.45 -10.90 -35.51
N TRP A 527 22.26 -12.05 -34.86
CA TRP A 527 21.22 -13.01 -35.23
C TRP A 527 19.80 -12.50 -35.02
N HIS A 528 19.62 -11.43 -34.25
CA HIS A 528 18.31 -10.82 -34.02
C HIS A 528 17.69 -10.26 -35.31
N ASP A 529 18.52 -9.84 -36.25
CA ASP A 529 18.06 -9.23 -37.51
C ASP A 529 17.77 -10.28 -38.61
N ASP A 530 18.15 -11.55 -38.38
CA ASP A 530 17.81 -12.65 -39.30
C ASP A 530 16.31 -12.90 -39.34
N PRO A 531 15.74 -13.41 -40.45
CA PRO A 531 14.33 -13.82 -40.49
C PRO A 531 13.98 -14.89 -39.43
N ALA A 532 12.79 -14.80 -38.83
CA ALA A 532 12.30 -15.80 -37.88
C ALA A 532 12.28 -17.21 -38.52
N THR A 533 12.60 -18.21 -37.71
CA THR A 533 12.53 -19.61 -38.18
C THR A 533 11.08 -20.12 -38.21
N ASP A 534 10.86 -21.14 -39.05
CA ASP A 534 9.50 -21.75 -39.13
C ASP A 534 9.03 -22.28 -37.77
N GLU A 535 9.96 -22.86 -36.97
CA GLU A 535 9.66 -23.35 -35.62
C GLU A 535 9.26 -22.20 -34.68
N GLN A 536 9.93 -21.05 -34.73
CA GLN A 536 9.56 -19.85 -33.98
C GLN A 536 8.17 -19.36 -34.39
N MET A 537 7.89 -19.30 -35.67
CA MET A 537 6.59 -18.88 -36.21
C MET A 537 5.46 -19.85 -35.81
N GLU A 538 5.73 -21.16 -35.82
CA GLU A 538 4.77 -22.17 -35.37
C GLU A 538 4.49 -22.05 -33.88
N LEU A 539 5.54 -21.83 -33.07
CA LEU A 539 5.42 -21.66 -31.63
C LEU A 539 4.62 -20.39 -31.28
N LEU A 540 4.84 -19.29 -31.99
CA LEU A 540 4.03 -18.08 -31.86
C LEU A 540 2.55 -18.34 -32.20
N ARG A 541 2.26 -19.03 -33.30
CA ARG A 541 0.88 -19.41 -33.64
C ARG A 541 0.23 -20.26 -32.56
N LYS A 542 0.99 -21.12 -31.89
CA LYS A 542 0.50 -21.95 -30.79
C LYS A 542 0.21 -21.10 -29.54
N PHE A 543 1.09 -20.19 -29.19
CA PHE A 543 0.90 -19.30 -28.01
C PHE A 543 -0.27 -18.34 -28.20
N TYR A 544 -0.38 -17.73 -29.36
CA TYR A 544 -1.40 -16.72 -29.68
C TYR A 544 -2.65 -17.28 -30.38
N LYS A 545 -2.87 -18.60 -30.36
CA LYS A 545 -3.97 -19.30 -31.05
C LYS A 545 -5.34 -18.71 -30.74
N LYS A 546 -5.61 -18.30 -29.50
CA LYS A 546 -6.90 -17.70 -29.09
C LYS A 546 -7.07 -16.30 -29.72
N GLY A 547 -6.05 -15.47 -29.62
CA GLY A 547 -6.08 -14.09 -30.19
C GLY A 547 -6.16 -14.12 -31.72
N ILE A 548 -5.47 -15.06 -32.38
CA ILE A 548 -5.54 -15.23 -33.84
C ILE A 548 -6.98 -15.63 -34.26
N LYS A 549 -7.59 -16.59 -33.54
CA LYS A 549 -8.99 -16.99 -33.82
C LYS A 549 -10.00 -15.87 -33.57
N ALA A 550 -9.73 -15.02 -32.57
CA ALA A 550 -10.58 -13.88 -32.25
C ALA A 550 -10.33 -12.65 -33.16
N GLY A 551 -9.34 -12.72 -34.07
CA GLY A 551 -8.95 -11.60 -34.92
C GLY A 551 -8.24 -10.45 -34.19
N THR A 552 -7.83 -10.67 -32.94
CA THR A 552 -7.15 -9.66 -32.10
C THR A 552 -5.62 -9.72 -32.25
N VAL A 553 -5.08 -10.80 -32.84
CA VAL A 553 -3.64 -10.98 -33.08
C VAL A 553 -3.39 -11.36 -34.52
N VAL A 554 -2.52 -10.56 -35.19
CA VAL A 554 -1.98 -10.89 -36.51
C VAL A 554 -0.48 -11.04 -36.37
N ILE A 555 0.07 -12.21 -36.66
CA ILE A 555 1.52 -12.44 -36.69
C ILE A 555 2.09 -11.93 -38.02
N PRO A 556 2.97 -10.91 -38.04
CA PRO A 556 3.57 -10.43 -39.27
C PRO A 556 4.40 -11.51 -39.94
N PRO A 557 4.34 -11.65 -41.27
CA PRO A 557 5.11 -12.67 -42.01
C PRO A 557 6.63 -12.40 -42.01
N ASN A 558 7.04 -11.14 -41.77
CA ASN A 558 8.43 -10.69 -41.87
C ASN A 558 9.08 -10.45 -40.50
N LEU A 559 8.69 -11.21 -39.47
CA LEU A 559 9.33 -11.12 -38.17
C LEU A 559 10.80 -11.50 -38.22
N THR A 560 11.66 -10.79 -37.49
CA THR A 560 13.03 -11.23 -37.26
C THR A 560 13.12 -12.29 -36.16
N LYS A 561 14.22 -13.06 -36.15
CA LYS A 561 14.48 -14.04 -35.08
C LYS A 561 14.46 -13.40 -33.69
N GLY A 562 14.99 -12.19 -33.55
CA GLY A 562 14.99 -11.43 -32.33
C GLY A 562 13.58 -11.07 -31.86
N GLN A 563 12.73 -10.59 -32.76
CA GLN A 563 11.34 -10.28 -32.47
C GLN A 563 10.57 -11.55 -32.10
N ALA A 564 10.69 -12.61 -32.88
CA ALA A 564 10.03 -13.90 -32.60
C ALA A 564 10.48 -14.53 -31.29
N SER A 565 11.80 -14.54 -31.03
CA SER A 565 12.35 -15.10 -29.80
C SER A 565 11.86 -14.36 -28.56
N ARG A 566 11.84 -13.01 -28.60
CA ARG A 566 11.31 -12.19 -27.52
C ARG A 566 9.85 -12.49 -27.23
N LYS A 567 9.01 -12.58 -28.27
CA LYS A 567 7.57 -12.89 -28.13
C LYS A 567 7.33 -14.28 -27.53
N ILE A 568 8.12 -15.25 -27.92
CA ILE A 568 8.08 -16.59 -27.35
C ILE A 568 8.46 -16.55 -25.87
N THR A 569 9.52 -15.81 -25.55
CA THR A 569 10.01 -15.64 -24.18
C THR A 569 8.95 -14.99 -23.28
N GLU A 570 8.34 -13.92 -23.73
CA GLU A 570 7.25 -13.22 -23.04
C GLU A 570 6.03 -14.13 -22.82
N ALA A 571 5.63 -14.88 -23.86
CA ALA A 571 4.52 -15.83 -23.76
C ALA A 571 4.82 -17.01 -22.82
N ILE A 572 6.07 -17.40 -22.65
CA ILE A 572 6.49 -18.39 -21.67
C ILE A 572 6.47 -17.79 -20.26
N ALA A 573 6.94 -16.55 -20.09
CA ALA A 573 6.96 -15.85 -18.82
C ALA A 573 5.55 -15.66 -18.25
N SER A 574 4.62 -15.23 -19.10
CA SER A 574 3.23 -14.97 -18.70
C SER A 574 2.45 -16.23 -18.26
N LYS A 575 2.96 -17.42 -18.53
CA LYS A 575 2.36 -18.70 -18.07
C LYS A 575 2.89 -19.19 -16.72
N ARG A 576 3.83 -18.48 -16.10
CA ARG A 576 4.50 -18.91 -14.87
C ARG A 576 3.90 -18.37 -13.57
N LYS A 577 2.96 -17.42 -13.65
CA LYS A 577 2.23 -16.86 -12.48
C LYS A 577 0.89 -17.56 -12.27
#